data_28782747f250c2ff5ebc185167e2aa2c
#
_entry.id   28782747f250c2ff5ebc185167e2aa2c
#
_cell.length_a   1.000
_cell.length_b   1.000
_cell.length_c   1.000
_cell.angle_alpha   90.00
_cell.angle_beta   90.00
_cell.angle_gamma   90.00
#
_symmetry.space_group_name_H-M   'P 1'
#
loop_
_entity.id
_entity.type
_entity.pdbx_description
1 polymer ?
#
loop_
_entity_poly.entity_id
_entity_poly.type
_entity_poly.pdbx_seq_one_letter_code
_entity_poly.pdbx_strand_id
1 'polypeptide(L)'
;MINLLLGLGVATTLLTTVAPAKNNTPSDNSNVTFTGDEAKDYAQKMNIENVENINSITIVYSGEQSEKDMPELAYHGNDYYIKDNTIKTYEQTGDRIRCSSYQGESTATMTVTETLSSTFEFSFEISNDVLKAKLGYSRTYSFTVSDSYSIHIPANKTKIIECYVWNEVKEFEIWEDDLFFYDYVGIYHSYKPIGVAFVTRDK
;
A
#
# COMPACT_ATOMS: atom_id res chain seq x y z
N MET A 1 50.15 17.88 -29.71
CA MET A 1 48.82 18.47 -29.41
C MET A 1 47.89 17.31 -29.08
N ILE A 2 47.63 17.13 -27.81
CA ILE A 2 46.77 16.02 -27.29
C ILE A 2 45.47 16.71 -26.86
N ASN A 3 44.37 16.40 -27.54
CA ASN A 3 43.04 16.86 -27.15
C ASN A 3 42.49 15.90 -26.10
N LEU A 4 42.35 16.43 -24.91
CA LEU A 4 41.70 15.76 -23.76
C LEU A 4 40.18 16.10 -23.81
N LEU A 5 39.36 15.10 -24.16
CA LEU A 5 37.89 15.22 -24.15
C LEU A 5 37.41 14.89 -22.73
N LEU A 6 37.00 15.93 -21.97
CA LEU A 6 36.31 15.72 -20.67
C LEU A 6 34.86 15.32 -20.95
N GLY A 7 34.52 14.09 -20.62
CA GLY A 7 33.15 13.64 -20.59
C GLY A 7 32.45 14.13 -19.29
N LEU A 8 31.50 15.04 -19.45
CA LEU A 8 30.61 15.48 -18.36
C LEU A 8 29.56 14.40 -18.12
N GLY A 9 29.75 13.56 -17.08
CA GLY A 9 28.75 12.64 -16.60
C GLY A 9 27.66 13.42 -15.83
N VAL A 10 26.47 13.51 -16.41
CA VAL A 10 25.28 13.99 -15.71
C VAL A 10 24.77 12.89 -14.78
N ALA A 11 25.05 13.01 -13.50
CA ALA A 11 24.45 12.18 -12.48
C ALA A 11 22.99 12.62 -12.27
N THR A 12 22.04 11.89 -12.83
CA THR A 12 20.62 12.02 -12.52
C THR A 12 20.37 11.44 -11.13
N THR A 13 20.34 12.32 -10.12
CA THR A 13 19.81 11.99 -8.79
C THR A 13 18.30 11.84 -8.91
N LEU A 14 17.81 10.61 -8.84
CA LEU A 14 16.39 10.31 -8.60
C LEU A 14 16.05 10.84 -7.19
N LEU A 15 15.44 12.01 -7.12
CA LEU A 15 14.75 12.46 -5.92
C LEU A 15 13.48 11.62 -5.79
N THR A 16 13.52 10.59 -4.97
CA THR A 16 12.32 9.96 -4.44
C THR A 16 11.68 10.95 -3.47
N THR A 17 10.77 11.77 -3.96
CA THR A 17 9.90 12.57 -3.10
C THR A 17 8.88 11.63 -2.47
N VAL A 18 9.17 11.19 -1.25
CA VAL A 18 8.18 10.58 -0.36
C VAL A 18 7.05 11.60 -0.20
N ALA A 19 5.81 11.19 -0.52
CA ALA A 19 4.64 12.01 -0.26
C ALA A 19 4.63 12.39 1.23
N PRO A 20 4.28 13.64 1.61
CA PRO A 20 4.24 14.03 3.00
C PRO A 20 3.23 13.14 3.73
N ALA A 21 3.70 12.39 4.71
CA ALA A 21 2.86 11.66 5.63
C ALA A 21 1.95 12.69 6.32
N LYS A 22 0.65 12.72 5.98
CA LYS A 22 -0.32 13.38 6.81
C LYS A 22 -0.37 12.57 8.11
N ASN A 23 0.13 13.16 9.20
CA ASN A 23 -0.09 12.68 10.56
C ASN A 23 -1.58 12.84 10.90
N ASN A 24 -2.41 11.94 10.37
CA ASN A 24 -3.79 11.82 10.78
C ASN A 24 -3.90 10.49 11.52
N THR A 25 -4.01 10.57 12.83
CA THR A 25 -4.61 9.51 13.65
C THR A 25 -5.96 9.14 13.03
N PRO A 26 -6.28 7.84 12.85
CA PRO A 26 -7.52 7.42 12.21
C PRO A 26 -8.70 7.60 13.16
N SER A 27 -9.22 8.81 13.23
CA SER A 27 -10.50 9.13 13.90
C SER A 27 -11.48 9.87 12.98
N ASP A 28 -11.08 10.11 11.71
CA ASP A 28 -11.94 10.75 10.73
C ASP A 28 -12.01 9.85 9.49
N ASN A 29 -13.13 9.11 9.34
CA ASN A 29 -13.47 8.28 8.18
C ASN A 29 -13.73 9.14 6.93
N SER A 30 -12.87 10.11 6.64
CA SER A 30 -13.02 10.99 5.50
C SER A 30 -12.38 10.34 4.26
N ASN A 31 -13.21 10.06 3.26
CA ASN A 31 -12.75 9.67 1.94
C ASN A 31 -11.88 10.80 1.34
N VAL A 32 -10.78 10.42 0.71
CA VAL A 32 -9.90 11.36 0.00
C VAL A 32 -10.07 11.14 -1.50
N THR A 33 -10.41 12.19 -2.25
CA THR A 33 -10.61 12.10 -3.69
C THR A 33 -9.66 13.03 -4.43
N PHE A 34 -8.94 12.48 -5.40
CA PHE A 34 -8.11 13.16 -6.38
C PHE A 34 -8.80 13.14 -7.73
N THR A 35 -8.71 14.22 -8.53
CA THR A 35 -9.34 14.32 -9.86
C THR A 35 -8.40 14.95 -10.89
N GLY A 36 -8.64 14.66 -12.18
CA GLY A 36 -7.88 15.25 -13.29
C GLY A 36 -6.38 14.93 -13.19
N ASP A 37 -5.54 15.96 -13.35
CA ASP A 37 -4.09 15.78 -13.36
C ASP A 37 -3.53 15.36 -11.99
N GLU A 38 -4.16 15.80 -10.89
CA GLU A 38 -3.79 15.36 -9.54
C GLU A 38 -3.99 13.85 -9.38
N ALA A 39 -5.08 13.30 -9.92
CA ALA A 39 -5.32 11.85 -9.91
C ALA A 39 -4.27 11.08 -10.72
N LYS A 40 -3.83 11.62 -11.86
CA LYS A 40 -2.79 11.01 -12.70
C LYS A 40 -1.44 11.02 -12.00
N ASP A 41 -1.04 12.17 -11.43
CA ASP A 41 0.20 12.30 -10.67
C ASP A 41 0.21 11.34 -9.47
N TYR A 42 -0.93 11.20 -8.80
CA TYR A 42 -1.09 10.29 -7.67
C TYR A 42 -1.00 8.84 -8.12
N ALA A 43 -1.69 8.47 -9.22
CA ALA A 43 -1.66 7.14 -9.82
C ALA A 43 -0.23 6.72 -10.22
N GLN A 44 0.53 7.65 -10.79
CA GLN A 44 1.92 7.39 -11.17
C GLN A 44 2.80 7.08 -9.95
N LYS A 45 2.63 7.82 -8.86
CA LYS A 45 3.34 7.57 -7.58
C LYS A 45 2.97 6.22 -6.98
N MET A 46 1.74 5.75 -7.21
CA MET A 46 1.20 4.48 -6.72
C MET A 46 1.41 3.30 -7.67
N ASN A 47 2.17 3.48 -8.76
CA ASN A 47 2.41 2.47 -9.80
C ASN A 47 1.13 1.90 -10.44
N ILE A 48 0.05 2.69 -10.51
CA ILE A 48 -1.16 2.31 -11.20
C ILE A 48 -0.92 2.46 -12.70
N GLU A 49 -1.15 1.39 -13.47
CA GLU A 49 -0.92 1.39 -14.91
C GLU A 49 -1.91 2.28 -15.68
N ASN A 50 -1.54 2.69 -16.90
CA ASN A 50 -2.38 3.44 -17.84
C ASN A 50 -2.94 4.74 -17.26
N VAL A 51 -2.08 5.55 -16.63
CA VAL A 51 -2.45 6.78 -15.91
C VAL A 51 -3.14 7.83 -16.78
N GLU A 52 -2.89 7.86 -18.10
CA GLU A 52 -3.43 8.85 -19.03
C GLU A 52 -4.96 8.91 -19.04
N ASN A 53 -5.62 7.76 -18.85
CA ASN A 53 -7.07 7.63 -18.91
C ASN A 53 -7.74 7.75 -17.54
N ILE A 54 -6.99 8.00 -16.46
CA ILE A 54 -7.53 8.13 -15.12
C ILE A 54 -8.26 9.45 -14.98
N ASN A 55 -9.49 9.38 -14.48
CA ASN A 55 -10.33 10.53 -14.20
C ASN A 55 -10.32 10.91 -12.72
N SER A 56 -10.39 9.92 -11.83
CA SER A 56 -10.36 10.12 -10.39
C SER A 56 -9.83 8.91 -9.63
N ILE A 57 -9.31 9.17 -8.43
CA ILE A 57 -8.97 8.16 -7.43
C ILE A 57 -9.66 8.57 -6.14
N THR A 58 -10.46 7.68 -5.56
CA THR A 58 -11.09 7.89 -4.26
C THR A 58 -10.62 6.82 -3.29
N ILE A 59 -9.91 7.24 -2.23
CA ILE A 59 -9.46 6.38 -1.15
C ILE A 59 -10.53 6.38 -0.07
N VAL A 60 -10.94 5.20 0.35
CA VAL A 60 -11.94 4.95 1.38
C VAL A 60 -11.28 4.21 2.53
N TYR A 61 -11.25 4.82 3.71
CA TYR A 61 -10.67 4.26 4.93
C TYR A 61 -11.71 3.57 5.82
N SER A 62 -12.85 3.16 5.27
CA SER A 62 -13.92 2.49 6.00
C SER A 62 -13.69 0.98 6.06
N GLY A 63 -13.93 0.37 7.22
CA GLY A 63 -13.87 -1.07 7.39
C GLY A 63 -13.72 -1.48 8.84
N GLU A 64 -13.91 -2.78 9.09
CA GLU A 64 -13.74 -3.38 10.41
C GLU A 64 -12.38 -4.07 10.50
N GLN A 65 -11.65 -3.74 11.55
CA GLN A 65 -10.36 -4.36 11.87
C GLN A 65 -10.57 -5.52 12.83
N SER A 66 -9.89 -6.61 12.58
CA SER A 66 -9.87 -7.77 13.47
C SER A 66 -8.47 -8.35 13.56
N GLU A 67 -8.09 -8.77 14.75
CA GLU A 67 -6.85 -9.48 14.98
C GLU A 67 -7.13 -10.67 15.90
N LYS A 68 -6.80 -11.86 15.41
CA LYS A 68 -7.00 -13.10 16.17
C LYS A 68 -5.78 -13.35 17.05
N ASP A 69 -6.04 -13.64 18.33
CA ASP A 69 -4.99 -14.18 19.18
C ASP A 69 -4.65 -15.59 18.70
N MET A 70 -3.41 -15.80 18.28
CA MET A 70 -2.89 -17.13 18.02
C MET A 70 -2.08 -17.57 19.25
N PRO A 71 -2.22 -18.83 19.68
CA PRO A 71 -1.34 -19.37 20.71
C PRO A 71 0.11 -19.27 20.20
N GLU A 72 0.97 -18.69 21.02
CA GLU A 72 2.40 -18.60 20.73
C GLU A 72 2.98 -20.02 20.70
N LEU A 73 3.51 -20.41 19.57
CA LEU A 73 4.34 -21.61 19.50
C LEU A 73 5.69 -21.23 20.10
N ALA A 74 6.07 -21.90 21.20
CA ALA A 74 7.39 -21.74 21.79
C ALA A 74 8.45 -22.15 20.74
N TYR A 75 9.06 -21.16 20.11
CA TYR A 75 10.09 -21.36 19.10
C TYR A 75 11.48 -21.30 19.76
N HIS A 76 12.28 -22.33 19.52
CA HIS A 76 13.68 -22.42 19.87
C HIS A 76 14.50 -22.42 18.57
N GLY A 77 14.65 -21.27 17.96
CA GLY A 77 15.45 -21.05 16.75
C GLY A 77 16.24 -19.75 16.84
N ASN A 78 16.93 -19.40 15.79
CA ASN A 78 17.63 -18.12 15.68
C ASN A 78 16.64 -16.98 15.90
N ASP A 79 16.96 -16.07 16.84
CA ASP A 79 16.05 -14.99 17.20
C ASP A 79 16.18 -13.83 16.20
N TYR A 80 15.22 -13.74 15.28
CA TYR A 80 15.09 -12.59 14.40
C TYR A 80 14.41 -11.44 15.11
N TYR A 81 14.92 -10.23 14.91
CA TYR A 81 14.33 -9.02 15.46
C TYR A 81 14.27 -7.87 14.45
N ILE A 82 13.30 -6.97 14.66
CA ILE A 82 13.09 -5.76 13.87
C ILE A 82 13.82 -4.61 14.59
N LYS A 83 14.65 -3.88 13.83
CA LYS A 83 15.40 -2.77 14.36
C LYS A 83 14.57 -1.48 14.36
N ASP A 84 14.20 -0.98 15.53
CA ASP A 84 13.24 0.12 15.72
C ASP A 84 13.54 1.40 14.92
N ASN A 85 14.80 1.83 14.87
CA ASN A 85 15.20 3.08 14.23
C ASN A 85 15.26 3.01 12.70
N THR A 86 14.87 1.88 12.10
CA THR A 86 14.87 1.68 10.65
C THR A 86 13.46 1.66 10.06
N ILE A 87 12.41 1.64 10.91
CA ILE A 87 11.03 1.54 10.44
C ILE A 87 10.60 2.83 9.74
N LYS A 88 10.23 2.69 8.46
CA LYS A 88 9.61 3.73 7.65
C LYS A 88 8.18 3.33 7.33
N THR A 89 7.26 4.30 7.37
CA THR A 89 5.84 4.07 7.10
C THR A 89 5.37 4.95 5.95
N TYR A 90 4.64 4.36 5.00
CA TYR A 90 4.02 5.07 3.89
C TYR A 90 2.76 4.31 3.44
N GLU A 91 1.96 4.92 2.57
CA GLU A 91 0.75 4.30 2.03
C GLU A 91 0.94 4.00 0.54
N GLN A 92 0.37 2.87 0.08
CA GLN A 92 0.34 2.53 -1.34
C GLN A 92 -0.81 1.60 -1.71
N THR A 93 -1.11 1.51 -3.01
CA THR A 93 -2.02 0.49 -3.55
C THR A 93 -1.39 -0.90 -3.46
N GLY A 94 -2.23 -1.87 -3.10
CA GLY A 94 -1.94 -3.29 -3.24
C GLY A 94 -2.61 -3.88 -4.48
N ASP A 95 -3.00 -5.14 -4.39
CA ASP A 95 -3.64 -5.87 -5.47
C ASP A 95 -4.98 -5.27 -5.88
N ARG A 96 -5.31 -5.41 -7.17
CA ARG A 96 -6.63 -5.07 -7.68
C ARG A 96 -7.65 -6.12 -7.29
N ILE A 97 -8.62 -5.73 -6.46
CA ILE A 97 -9.70 -6.59 -5.97
C ILE A 97 -10.75 -6.80 -7.06
N ARG A 98 -11.11 -5.71 -7.76
CA ARG A 98 -12.23 -5.72 -8.71
C ARG A 98 -12.01 -4.76 -9.86
N CYS A 99 -12.56 -5.12 -11.04
CA CYS A 99 -12.60 -4.26 -12.21
C CYS A 99 -13.92 -4.49 -12.94
N SER A 100 -14.60 -3.41 -13.30
CA SER A 100 -15.87 -3.48 -14.06
C SER A 100 -15.96 -2.34 -15.06
N SER A 101 -16.52 -2.63 -16.23
CA SER A 101 -16.77 -1.66 -17.31
C SER A 101 -18.27 -1.40 -17.43
N TYR A 102 -18.64 -0.14 -17.51
CA TYR A 102 -20.00 0.35 -17.58
C TYR A 102 -20.19 1.25 -18.79
N GLN A 103 -21.29 1.11 -19.50
CA GLN A 103 -21.57 1.84 -20.74
C GLN A 103 -22.97 2.45 -20.72
N GLY A 104 -23.11 3.60 -21.35
CA GLY A 104 -24.40 4.31 -21.53
C GLY A 104 -24.65 5.36 -20.47
N GLU A 105 -25.73 6.14 -20.68
CA GLU A 105 -26.15 7.16 -19.70
C GLU A 105 -26.82 6.49 -18.50
N SER A 106 -26.05 6.40 -17.40
CA SER A 106 -26.52 5.72 -16.19
C SER A 106 -25.65 6.11 -14.98
N THR A 107 -26.13 5.73 -13.79
CA THR A 107 -25.28 5.70 -12.60
C THR A 107 -24.73 4.28 -12.45
N ALA A 108 -23.40 4.15 -12.53
CA ALA A 108 -22.71 2.92 -12.25
C ALA A 108 -22.32 2.84 -10.79
N THR A 109 -22.57 1.70 -10.15
CA THR A 109 -22.17 1.45 -8.76
C THR A 109 -21.33 0.18 -8.72
N MET A 110 -20.15 0.27 -8.10
CA MET A 110 -19.32 -0.87 -7.72
C MET A 110 -19.42 -1.08 -6.23
N THR A 111 -19.87 -2.24 -5.81
CA THR A 111 -19.87 -2.66 -4.39
C THR A 111 -18.76 -3.67 -4.19
N VAL A 112 -17.97 -3.51 -3.14
CA VAL A 112 -16.90 -4.41 -2.72
C VAL A 112 -17.19 -4.84 -1.29
N THR A 113 -17.15 -6.16 -1.04
CA THR A 113 -17.24 -6.75 0.29
C THR A 113 -16.17 -7.83 0.35
N GLU A 114 -15.06 -7.52 1.01
CA GLU A 114 -13.88 -8.37 1.05
C GLU A 114 -13.22 -8.32 2.44
N THR A 115 -12.62 -9.44 2.83
CA THR A 115 -11.74 -9.50 4.00
C THR A 115 -10.31 -9.64 3.53
N LEU A 116 -9.49 -8.65 3.86
CA LEU A 116 -8.10 -8.51 3.48
C LEU A 116 -7.22 -8.81 4.69
N SER A 117 -6.09 -9.46 4.49
CA SER A 117 -5.16 -9.79 5.57
C SER A 117 -3.83 -9.07 5.40
N SER A 118 -3.12 -8.84 6.51
CA SER A 118 -1.74 -8.36 6.46
C SER A 118 -0.84 -9.37 5.74
N THR A 119 0.14 -8.86 5.01
CA THR A 119 1.16 -9.67 4.34
C THR A 119 2.56 -9.21 4.73
N PHE A 120 3.52 -10.15 4.69
CA PHE A 120 4.91 -9.93 5.08
C PHE A 120 5.81 -10.58 4.03
N GLU A 121 6.84 -9.85 3.58
CA GLU A 121 7.75 -10.34 2.52
C GLU A 121 8.76 -11.39 2.98
N PHE A 122 8.83 -11.70 4.27
CA PHE A 122 9.73 -12.70 4.80
C PHE A 122 9.01 -13.99 5.22
N SER A 123 9.72 -15.14 5.12
CA SER A 123 9.18 -16.47 5.42
C SER A 123 9.67 -17.06 6.74
N PHE A 124 10.74 -16.51 7.33
CA PHE A 124 11.22 -16.96 8.65
C PHE A 124 10.29 -16.46 9.77
N GLU A 125 10.35 -17.13 10.92
CA GLU A 125 9.43 -16.86 12.01
C GLU A 125 9.91 -15.69 12.89
N ILE A 126 9.07 -14.68 13.01
CA ILE A 126 9.09 -13.67 14.05
C ILE A 126 7.77 -13.80 14.79
N SER A 127 7.79 -13.84 16.13
CA SER A 127 6.57 -14.02 16.91
C SER A 127 5.55 -12.89 16.66
N ASN A 128 4.26 -13.21 16.75
CA ASN A 128 3.20 -12.23 16.59
C ASN A 128 3.30 -11.10 17.64
N ASP A 129 3.77 -11.37 18.83
CA ASP A 129 3.95 -10.37 19.89
C ASP A 129 5.06 -9.37 19.52
N VAL A 130 6.16 -9.84 18.94
CA VAL A 130 7.23 -8.97 18.43
C VAL A 130 6.69 -8.13 17.27
N LEU A 131 5.95 -8.73 16.32
CA LEU A 131 5.34 -8.00 15.21
C LEU A 131 4.37 -6.92 15.73
N LYS A 132 3.49 -7.25 16.68
CA LYS A 132 2.56 -6.30 17.30
C LYS A 132 3.30 -5.16 18.01
N ALA A 133 4.32 -5.49 18.81
CA ALA A 133 5.09 -4.51 19.56
C ALA A 133 5.86 -3.54 18.64
N LYS A 134 6.40 -4.03 17.52
CA LYS A 134 7.24 -3.25 16.60
C LYS A 134 6.46 -2.59 15.48
N LEU A 135 5.48 -3.29 14.90
CA LEU A 135 4.74 -2.81 13.73
C LEU A 135 3.31 -2.37 14.07
N GLY A 136 2.78 -2.73 15.24
CA GLY A 136 1.42 -2.40 15.67
C GLY A 136 0.36 -3.39 15.15
N TYR A 137 0.75 -4.47 14.47
CA TYR A 137 -0.12 -5.55 13.99
C TYR A 137 0.68 -6.83 13.74
N SER A 138 -0.02 -7.96 13.64
CA SER A 138 0.57 -9.28 13.44
C SER A 138 0.14 -9.91 12.10
N ARG A 139 0.61 -11.15 11.86
CA ARG A 139 0.20 -11.95 10.69
C ARG A 139 -1.30 -12.30 10.69
N THR A 140 -1.96 -12.20 11.84
CA THR A 140 -3.39 -12.52 11.99
C THR A 140 -4.31 -11.31 11.84
N TYR A 141 -3.73 -10.13 11.60
CA TYR A 141 -4.50 -8.93 11.35
C TYR A 141 -5.32 -9.07 10.06
N SER A 142 -6.59 -8.70 10.13
CA SER A 142 -7.48 -8.62 8.98
C SER A 142 -8.31 -7.33 9.00
N PHE A 143 -8.73 -6.93 7.81
CA PHE A 143 -9.53 -5.75 7.57
C PHE A 143 -10.69 -6.13 6.65
N THR A 144 -11.92 -5.98 7.13
CA THR A 144 -13.12 -6.26 6.33
C THR A 144 -13.68 -4.95 5.82
N VAL A 145 -13.67 -4.78 4.51
CA VAL A 145 -14.31 -3.65 3.83
C VAL A 145 -15.67 -4.08 3.29
N SER A 146 -16.69 -3.20 3.47
CA SER A 146 -17.99 -3.32 2.80
C SER A 146 -18.40 -1.93 2.36
N ASP A 147 -18.10 -1.58 1.11
CA ASP A 147 -18.30 -0.22 0.59
C ASP A 147 -18.84 -0.21 -0.84
N SER A 148 -19.43 0.91 -1.23
CA SER A 148 -20.00 1.13 -2.54
C SER A 148 -19.56 2.48 -3.10
N TYR A 149 -19.05 2.45 -4.32
CA TYR A 149 -18.63 3.64 -5.05
C TYR A 149 -19.48 3.83 -6.31
N SER A 150 -20.05 5.05 -6.47
CA SER A 150 -20.96 5.36 -7.58
C SER A 150 -20.45 6.53 -8.40
N ILE A 151 -20.57 6.41 -9.73
CA ILE A 151 -20.26 7.49 -10.67
C ILE A 151 -21.39 7.64 -11.69
N HIS A 152 -21.58 8.87 -12.18
CA HIS A 152 -22.42 9.12 -13.35
C HIS A 152 -21.63 8.86 -14.64
N ILE A 153 -22.22 8.11 -15.58
CA ILE A 153 -21.66 7.86 -16.91
C ILE A 153 -22.44 8.69 -17.93
N PRO A 154 -21.80 9.61 -18.65
CA PRO A 154 -22.45 10.38 -19.70
C PRO A 154 -22.90 9.50 -20.87
N ALA A 155 -23.87 10.02 -21.66
CA ALA A 155 -24.30 9.37 -22.90
C ALA A 155 -23.11 9.09 -23.83
N ASN A 156 -23.11 7.90 -24.47
CA ASN A 156 -22.07 7.46 -25.40
C ASN A 156 -20.64 7.36 -24.82
N LYS A 157 -20.52 7.28 -23.50
CA LYS A 157 -19.23 7.04 -22.81
C LYS A 157 -19.19 5.65 -22.21
N THR A 158 -17.98 5.13 -22.09
CA THR A 158 -17.68 3.92 -21.32
C THR A 158 -16.69 4.27 -20.26
N LYS A 159 -17.00 3.92 -19.01
CA LYS A 159 -16.12 4.09 -17.87
C LYS A 159 -15.73 2.74 -17.29
N ILE A 160 -14.53 2.67 -16.78
CA ILE A 160 -14.04 1.53 -16.00
C ILE A 160 -13.91 2.01 -14.55
N ILE A 161 -14.42 1.20 -13.62
CA ILE A 161 -14.15 1.36 -12.20
C ILE A 161 -13.27 0.17 -11.78
N GLU A 162 -12.15 0.46 -11.15
CA GLU A 162 -11.25 -0.50 -10.54
C GLU A 162 -11.20 -0.25 -9.05
N CYS A 163 -11.10 -1.32 -8.27
CA CYS A 163 -10.91 -1.25 -6.82
C CYS A 163 -9.62 -1.95 -6.44
N TYR A 164 -8.77 -1.28 -5.71
CA TYR A 164 -7.48 -1.76 -5.22
C TYR A 164 -7.48 -1.80 -3.70
N VAL A 165 -6.71 -2.70 -3.12
CA VAL A 165 -6.37 -2.64 -1.69
C VAL A 165 -5.61 -1.36 -1.41
N TRP A 166 -5.91 -0.70 -0.28
CA TRP A 166 -5.15 0.43 0.21
C TRP A 166 -4.40 0.02 1.47
N ASN A 167 -3.07 0.06 1.43
CA ASN A 167 -2.21 -0.45 2.48
C ASN A 167 -1.41 0.65 3.16
N GLU A 168 -1.28 0.57 4.49
CA GLU A 168 -0.13 1.08 5.21
C GLU A 168 1.02 0.09 5.02
N VAL A 169 2.15 0.58 4.51
CA VAL A 169 3.37 -0.21 4.31
C VAL A 169 4.41 0.19 5.32
N LYS A 170 5.05 -0.80 5.94
CA LYS A 170 6.22 -0.58 6.78
C LYS A 170 7.44 -1.25 6.17
N GLU A 171 8.46 -0.46 5.86
CA GLU A 171 9.80 -0.90 5.48
C GLU A 171 10.67 -0.92 6.73
N PHE A 172 11.41 -2.01 6.98
CA PHE A 172 12.25 -2.17 8.17
C PHE A 172 13.39 -3.15 7.93
N GLU A 173 14.47 -3.00 8.73
CA GLU A 173 15.56 -3.96 8.76
C GLU A 173 15.27 -5.11 9.72
N ILE A 174 15.63 -6.32 9.29
CA ILE A 174 15.65 -7.51 10.12
C ILE A 174 17.09 -7.92 10.37
N TRP A 175 17.35 -8.27 11.60
CA TRP A 175 18.63 -8.75 12.09
C TRP A 175 18.42 -10.08 12.80
N GLU A 176 19.44 -10.93 12.78
CA GLU A 176 19.48 -12.21 13.48
C GLU A 176 20.39 -12.09 14.70
N ASP A 177 19.93 -12.57 15.85
CA ASP A 177 20.73 -12.66 17.08
C ASP A 177 21.32 -14.07 17.18
N ASP A 178 22.59 -14.21 16.80
CA ASP A 178 23.35 -15.43 17.05
C ASP A 178 24.16 -15.27 18.33
N LEU A 179 24.53 -16.35 18.98
CA LEU A 179 25.17 -16.42 20.30
C LEU A 179 26.34 -15.45 20.53
N PHE A 180 26.95 -14.91 19.49
CA PHE A 180 28.12 -14.01 19.57
C PHE A 180 28.06 -12.80 18.66
N PHE A 181 27.13 -12.72 17.73
CA PHE A 181 27.08 -11.68 16.70
C PHE A 181 25.65 -11.31 16.34
N TYR A 182 25.46 -10.06 15.89
CA TYR A 182 24.23 -9.58 15.30
C TYR A 182 24.44 -9.50 13.80
N ASP A 183 23.75 -10.35 13.03
CA ASP A 183 23.89 -10.39 11.59
C ASP A 183 22.72 -9.68 10.91
N TYR A 184 23.07 -8.81 9.96
CA TYR A 184 22.10 -8.13 9.12
C TYR A 184 21.51 -9.12 8.09
N VAL A 185 20.20 -9.31 8.12
CA VAL A 185 19.48 -10.23 7.23
C VAL A 185 19.00 -9.51 5.97
N GLY A 186 18.42 -8.31 6.10
CA GLY A 186 17.92 -7.56 4.97
C GLY A 186 16.90 -6.48 5.33
N ILE A 187 16.43 -5.78 4.29
CA ILE A 187 15.29 -4.87 4.35
C ILE A 187 14.06 -5.63 3.86
N TYR A 188 12.97 -5.51 4.60
CA TYR A 188 11.70 -6.19 4.32
C TYR A 188 10.52 -5.24 4.45
N HIS A 189 9.41 -5.62 3.83
CA HIS A 189 8.17 -4.88 3.91
C HIS A 189 7.07 -5.72 4.54
N SER A 190 6.16 -5.01 5.18
CA SER A 190 4.88 -5.55 5.61
C SER A 190 3.76 -4.63 5.16
N TYR A 191 2.64 -5.22 4.78
CA TYR A 191 1.49 -4.54 4.21
C TYR A 191 0.28 -4.77 5.11
N LYS A 192 -0.24 -3.69 5.67
CA LYS A 192 -1.44 -3.68 6.50
C LYS A 192 -2.57 -3.04 5.70
N PRO A 193 -3.62 -3.78 5.30
CA PRO A 193 -4.76 -3.16 4.66
C PRO A 193 -5.47 -2.21 5.62
N ILE A 194 -5.73 -0.98 5.15
CA ILE A 194 -6.36 0.11 5.91
C ILE A 194 -7.54 0.73 5.15
N GLY A 195 -7.84 0.25 3.95
CA GLY A 195 -8.92 0.75 3.12
C GLY A 195 -8.90 0.17 1.72
N VAL A 196 -9.63 0.82 0.82
CA VAL A 196 -9.65 0.54 -0.61
C VAL A 196 -9.54 1.83 -1.41
N ALA A 197 -9.00 1.74 -2.62
CA ALA A 197 -8.92 2.84 -3.57
C ALA A 197 -9.76 2.52 -4.81
N PHE A 198 -10.77 3.35 -5.10
CA PHE A 198 -11.54 3.28 -6.34
C PHE A 198 -10.92 4.18 -7.39
N VAL A 199 -10.54 3.61 -8.51
CA VAL A 199 -9.96 4.31 -9.67
C VAL A 199 -10.96 4.30 -10.80
N THR A 200 -11.26 5.48 -11.36
CA THR A 200 -12.13 5.60 -12.53
C THR A 200 -11.35 6.00 -13.77
N ARG A 201 -11.66 5.37 -14.91
CA ARG A 201 -11.00 5.63 -16.21
C ARG A 201 -12.00 5.75 -17.33
N ASP A 202 -11.60 6.48 -18.37
CA ASP A 202 -12.19 6.38 -19.69
C ASP A 202 -11.67 5.10 -20.40
N LYS A 203 -12.55 4.46 -21.17
CA LYS A 203 -12.18 3.32 -21.99
C LYS A 203 -11.86 3.78 -23.41
#